data_e47586c51f3c48f1b456469c543ec500
#
_entry.id   e47586c51f3c48f1b456469c543ec500
#
_cell.length_a   1.000
_cell.length_b   1.000
_cell.length_c   1.000
_cell.angle_alpha   90.00
_cell.angle_beta   90.00
_cell.angle_gamma   90.00
#
_symmetry.space_group_name_H-M   'P 1'
#
loop_
_entity.id
_entity.type
_entity.pdbx_description
1 polymer ?
#
loop_
_entity_poly.entity_id
_entity_poly.type
_entity_poly.pdbx_seq_one_letter_code
_entity_poly.pdbx_strand_id
1 'polypeptide(L)'
;RQRQMCIRDSENRVYKGIRLHVMARLDTARQKIAMDIGFGDVITPDPQELEYPLLLDDLPPVTIMAYSLETVIAEKFQAMIELSENNSRMKDFYDLYTLLYNNTIDSALLEKAIHATLKNRGTVYEENHPLFSDGFSTNLRFQLLWKGFMKKIGKTEPDFETVIRLIRERLFPFWEKYRGQ
;
A
#
# COMPACT_ATOMS: atom_id res chain seq x y z
N ARG A 1 -14.37 -32.51 2.89
CA ARG A 1 -13.79 -31.15 2.84
C ARG A 1 -14.34 -30.36 4.04
N GLN A 2 -13.60 -30.28 5.14
CA GLN A 2 -13.97 -29.40 6.26
C GLN A 2 -13.27 -28.04 6.08
N ARG A 3 -14.05 -26.99 5.94
CA ARG A 3 -13.57 -25.60 6.01
C ARG A 3 -13.81 -25.09 7.42
N GLN A 4 -12.76 -24.81 8.15
CA GLN A 4 -12.87 -24.13 9.45
C GLN A 4 -12.60 -22.65 9.24
N MET A 5 -13.59 -21.82 9.44
CA MET A 5 -13.53 -20.36 9.29
C MET A 5 -13.50 -19.74 10.68
N CYS A 6 -12.45 -19.00 10.99
CA CYS A 6 -12.38 -18.16 12.18
C CYS A 6 -12.44 -16.69 11.76
N ILE A 7 -13.42 -15.96 12.25
CA ILE A 7 -13.56 -14.52 12.06
C ILE A 7 -12.96 -13.85 13.29
N ARG A 8 -12.01 -12.94 13.08
CA ARG A 8 -11.49 -12.05 14.12
C ARG A 8 -11.79 -10.61 13.74
N ASP A 9 -12.57 -9.96 14.57
CA ASP A 9 -12.82 -8.52 14.47
C ASP A 9 -11.60 -7.76 15.05
N SER A 10 -11.15 -6.71 14.37
CA SER A 10 -10.05 -5.87 14.87
C SER A 10 -10.66 -4.62 15.51
N GLU A 11 -10.89 -4.66 16.82
CA GLU A 11 -11.58 -3.63 17.60
C GLU A 11 -10.89 -2.24 17.64
N ASN A 12 -9.69 -2.08 17.09
CA ASN A 12 -8.88 -0.86 17.26
C ASN A 12 -8.54 -0.11 15.96
N ARG A 13 -9.30 -0.27 14.88
CA ARG A 13 -9.11 0.51 13.66
C ARG A 13 -10.35 1.31 13.32
N VAL A 14 -10.15 2.54 12.89
CA VAL A 14 -11.19 3.46 12.38
C VAL A 14 -11.99 2.83 11.22
N TYR A 15 -11.42 1.84 10.54
CA TYR A 15 -12.03 1.07 9.47
C TYR A 15 -12.31 -0.35 9.91
N LYS A 16 -13.59 -0.75 9.75
CA LYS A 16 -14.02 -2.12 10.02
C LYS A 16 -13.45 -3.05 8.94
N GLY A 17 -12.63 -4.00 9.33
CA GLY A 17 -12.09 -5.03 8.46
C GLY A 17 -12.35 -6.42 9.04
N ILE A 18 -12.53 -7.40 8.16
CA ILE A 18 -12.68 -8.80 8.55
C ILE A 18 -11.44 -9.56 8.10
N ARG A 19 -10.78 -10.26 9.03
CA ARG A 19 -9.72 -11.20 8.68
C ARG A 19 -10.26 -12.62 8.67
N LEU A 20 -10.22 -13.24 7.50
CA LEU A 20 -10.59 -14.64 7.31
C LEU A 20 -9.33 -15.51 7.35
N HIS A 21 -9.42 -16.62 8.08
CA HIS A 21 -8.42 -17.68 8.04
C HIS A 21 -9.02 -18.92 7.40
N VAL A 22 -8.49 -19.32 6.24
CA VAL A 22 -8.91 -20.51 5.52
C VAL A 22 -7.80 -21.56 5.61
N MET A 23 -8.15 -22.77 5.98
CA MET A 23 -7.23 -23.91 5.92
C MET A 23 -7.43 -24.66 4.61
N ALA A 24 -6.51 -24.53 3.68
CA ALA A 24 -6.46 -25.31 2.47
C ALA A 24 -5.78 -26.67 2.76
N ARG A 25 -6.32 -27.74 2.17
CA ARG A 25 -5.77 -29.10 2.30
C ARG A 25 -5.72 -29.74 0.92
N LEU A 26 -4.55 -30.33 0.63
CA LEU A 26 -4.32 -31.17 -0.53
C LEU A 26 -3.61 -32.44 -0.01
N ASP A 27 -4.31 -33.54 0.04
CA ASP A 27 -3.85 -34.79 0.68
C ASP A 27 -3.35 -34.55 2.11
N THR A 28 -2.08 -34.75 2.37
CA THR A 28 -1.44 -34.53 3.67
C THR A 28 -0.97 -33.09 3.86
N ALA A 29 -0.81 -32.32 2.78
CA ALA A 29 -0.39 -30.93 2.84
C ALA A 29 -1.49 -30.03 3.41
N ARG A 30 -1.10 -29.09 4.27
CA ARG A 30 -1.99 -28.12 4.90
C ARG A 30 -1.39 -26.72 4.78
N GLN A 31 -2.17 -25.79 4.25
CA GLN A 31 -1.75 -24.39 4.14
C GLN A 31 -2.81 -23.47 4.77
N LYS A 32 -2.37 -22.63 5.72
CA LYS A 32 -3.21 -21.57 6.26
C LYS A 32 -3.12 -20.35 5.34
N ILE A 33 -4.27 -19.89 4.83
CA ILE A 33 -4.41 -18.69 4.00
C ILE A 33 -5.12 -17.65 4.86
N ALA A 34 -4.55 -16.45 4.96
CA ALA A 34 -5.19 -15.31 5.59
C ALA A 34 -5.65 -14.34 4.50
N MET A 35 -6.91 -13.88 4.59
CA MET A 35 -7.49 -12.87 3.71
C MET A 35 -8.00 -11.73 4.57
N ASP A 36 -7.55 -10.51 4.29
CA ASP A 36 -8.05 -9.30 4.92
C ASP A 36 -9.07 -8.63 3.98
N ILE A 37 -10.27 -8.39 4.46
CA ILE A 37 -11.34 -7.74 3.73
C ILE A 37 -11.58 -6.39 4.39
N GLY A 38 -11.29 -5.30 3.66
CA GLY A 38 -11.60 -3.93 4.06
C GLY A 38 -12.97 -3.50 3.51
N PHE A 39 -13.59 -2.54 4.18
CA PHE A 39 -14.85 -1.93 3.75
C PHE A 39 -14.72 -0.41 3.80
N GLY A 40 -15.36 0.28 2.85
CA GLY A 40 -15.47 1.74 2.85
C GLY A 40 -14.33 2.47 2.16
N ASP A 41 -13.43 1.76 1.46
CA ASP A 41 -12.42 2.39 0.63
C ASP A 41 -13.07 3.03 -0.60
N VAL A 42 -12.62 4.23 -0.96
CA VAL A 42 -12.97 4.87 -2.24
C VAL A 42 -11.99 4.40 -3.28
N ILE A 43 -12.52 3.81 -4.35
CA ILE A 43 -11.71 3.31 -5.46
C ILE A 43 -11.85 4.30 -6.62
N THR A 44 -10.76 4.94 -7.01
CA THR A 44 -10.72 5.93 -8.08
C THR A 44 -9.43 5.76 -8.89
N PRO A 45 -9.49 5.48 -10.19
CA PRO A 45 -10.68 5.11 -10.98
C PRO A 45 -11.32 3.78 -10.55
N ASP A 46 -12.43 3.42 -11.20
CA ASP A 46 -13.13 2.17 -10.92
C ASP A 46 -12.20 0.95 -11.00
N PRO A 47 -12.51 -0.14 -10.25
CA PRO A 47 -11.73 -1.37 -10.31
C PRO A 47 -11.65 -1.92 -11.72
N GLN A 48 -10.50 -2.50 -12.06
CA GLN A 48 -10.23 -3.07 -13.38
C GLN A 48 -10.23 -4.59 -13.31
N GLU A 49 -10.76 -5.22 -14.35
CA GLU A 49 -10.58 -6.65 -14.54
C GLU A 49 -9.15 -6.95 -14.96
N LEU A 50 -8.49 -7.82 -14.21
CA LEU A 50 -7.15 -8.30 -14.54
C LEU A 50 -7.16 -9.82 -14.59
N GLU A 51 -6.48 -10.37 -15.59
CA GLU A 51 -6.15 -11.78 -15.62
C GLU A 51 -5.01 -12.05 -14.64
N TYR A 52 -5.28 -12.87 -13.62
CA TYR A 52 -4.30 -13.18 -12.60
C TYR A 52 -3.24 -14.13 -13.16
N PRO A 53 -1.94 -13.80 -13.05
CA PRO A 53 -0.87 -14.66 -13.55
C PRO A 53 -0.86 -15.99 -12.80
N LEU A 54 -0.96 -17.07 -13.55
CA LEU A 54 -0.97 -18.42 -13.00
C LEU A 54 0.46 -18.91 -12.81
N LEU A 55 0.66 -19.76 -11.79
CA LEU A 55 1.93 -20.44 -11.55
C LEU A 55 2.04 -21.76 -12.34
N LEU A 56 0.91 -22.28 -12.82
CA LEU A 56 0.82 -23.55 -13.56
C LEU A 56 0.07 -23.28 -14.87
N ASP A 57 0.68 -23.66 -15.99
CA ASP A 57 0.15 -23.36 -17.33
C ASP A 57 -1.11 -24.16 -17.71
N ASP A 58 -1.35 -25.27 -17.00
CA ASP A 58 -2.49 -26.18 -17.22
C ASP A 58 -3.79 -25.75 -16.47
N LEU A 59 -3.70 -24.68 -15.69
CA LEU A 59 -4.88 -24.15 -15.00
C LEU A 59 -5.65 -23.17 -15.90
N PRO A 60 -7.00 -23.11 -15.75
CA PRO A 60 -7.78 -22.09 -16.46
C PRO A 60 -7.46 -20.69 -15.92
N PRO A 61 -7.43 -19.66 -16.79
CA PRO A 61 -7.19 -18.29 -16.38
C PRO A 61 -8.22 -17.83 -15.34
N VAL A 62 -7.78 -17.03 -14.40
CA VAL A 62 -8.62 -16.46 -13.34
C VAL A 62 -8.65 -14.95 -13.50
N THR A 63 -9.84 -14.42 -13.76
CA THR A 63 -10.07 -12.96 -13.79
C THR A 63 -10.43 -12.47 -12.40
N ILE A 64 -9.78 -11.39 -11.96
CA ILE A 64 -10.04 -10.73 -10.68
C ILE A 64 -10.29 -9.25 -10.90
N MET A 65 -11.12 -8.65 -10.03
CA MET A 65 -11.22 -7.20 -9.92
C MET A 65 -10.06 -6.68 -9.10
N ALA A 66 -9.30 -5.74 -9.62
CA ALA A 66 -8.14 -5.17 -8.95
C ALA A 66 -8.20 -3.63 -8.95
N TYR A 67 -7.54 -3.02 -7.97
CA TYR A 67 -7.34 -1.58 -7.95
C TYR A 67 -6.41 -1.15 -9.08
N SER A 68 -6.64 0.04 -9.62
CA SER A 68 -5.69 0.70 -10.51
C SER A 68 -4.39 1.02 -9.78
N LEU A 69 -3.31 1.27 -10.51
CA LEU A 69 -2.03 1.70 -9.93
C LEU A 69 -2.20 3.00 -9.12
N GLU A 70 -3.01 3.92 -9.62
CA GLU A 70 -3.28 5.21 -8.99
C GLU A 70 -3.97 5.03 -7.63
N THR A 71 -4.96 4.14 -7.55
CA THR A 71 -5.62 3.81 -6.26
C THR A 71 -4.63 3.20 -5.28
N VAL A 72 -3.81 2.24 -5.72
CA VAL A 72 -2.80 1.60 -4.85
C VAL A 72 -1.78 2.63 -4.34
N ILE A 73 -1.32 3.55 -5.21
CA ILE A 73 -0.40 4.62 -4.83
C ILE A 73 -1.07 5.55 -3.82
N ALA A 74 -2.31 5.97 -4.06
CA ALA A 74 -3.05 6.86 -3.19
C ALA A 74 -3.24 6.29 -1.77
N GLU A 75 -3.64 5.02 -1.65
CA GLU A 75 -3.81 4.34 -0.36
C GLU A 75 -2.49 4.23 0.42
N LYS A 76 -1.39 3.87 -0.26
CA LYS A 76 -0.08 3.79 0.38
C LYS A 76 0.44 5.17 0.79
N PHE A 77 0.24 6.17 -0.05
CA PHE A 77 0.61 7.55 0.25
C PHE A 77 -0.16 8.09 1.46
N GLN A 78 -1.48 7.90 1.50
CA GLN A 78 -2.30 8.29 2.65
C GLN A 78 -1.83 7.61 3.93
N ALA A 79 -1.52 6.31 3.90
CA ALA A 79 -1.00 5.61 5.07
C ALA A 79 0.36 6.16 5.54
N MET A 80 1.20 6.66 4.63
CA MET A 80 2.47 7.33 5.00
C MET A 80 2.24 8.67 5.66
N ILE A 81 1.28 9.44 5.15
CA ILE A 81 0.88 10.72 5.77
C ILE A 81 0.34 10.45 7.17
N GLU A 82 -0.64 9.56 7.32
CA GLU A 82 -1.28 9.28 8.61
C GLU A 82 -0.31 8.73 9.67
N LEU A 83 0.55 7.80 9.28
CA LEU A 83 1.49 7.17 10.21
C LEU A 83 2.73 8.03 10.47
N SER A 84 3.08 8.90 9.53
CA SER A 84 4.19 9.86 9.66
C SER A 84 5.45 9.22 10.27
N GLU A 85 6.02 9.83 11.31
CA GLU A 85 7.22 9.32 12.00
C GLU A 85 7.01 7.99 12.74
N ASN A 86 5.77 7.59 13.01
CA ASN A 86 5.45 6.30 13.63
C ASN A 86 5.38 5.14 12.62
N ASN A 87 5.55 5.43 11.33
CA ASN A 87 5.47 4.42 10.30
C ASN A 87 6.59 3.37 10.43
N SER A 88 6.22 2.11 10.47
CA SER A 88 7.15 0.97 10.45
C SER A 88 6.95 0.07 9.22
N ARG A 89 6.06 0.47 8.31
CA ARG A 89 5.67 -0.31 7.13
C ARG A 89 6.65 -0.09 5.97
N MET A 90 7.89 -0.57 6.12
CA MET A 90 8.92 -0.39 5.09
C MET A 90 8.53 -0.98 3.72
N LYS A 91 7.66 -2.01 3.73
CA LYS A 91 7.11 -2.55 2.49
C LYS A 91 6.32 -1.52 1.70
N ASP A 92 5.53 -0.66 2.34
CA ASP A 92 4.74 0.36 1.64
C ASP A 92 5.65 1.39 0.95
N PHE A 93 6.77 1.79 1.59
CA PHE A 93 7.78 2.65 0.96
C PHE A 93 8.43 1.98 -0.26
N TYR A 94 8.78 0.69 -0.13
CA TYR A 94 9.36 -0.08 -1.23
C TYR A 94 8.37 -0.26 -2.40
N ASP A 95 7.12 -0.58 -2.08
CA ASP A 95 6.07 -0.73 -3.08
C ASP A 95 5.83 0.59 -3.83
N LEU A 96 5.72 1.73 -3.11
CA LEU A 96 5.57 3.04 -3.74
C LEU A 96 6.74 3.39 -4.64
N TYR A 97 7.97 3.20 -4.15
CA TYR A 97 9.16 3.40 -4.97
C TYR A 97 9.09 2.58 -6.26
N THR A 98 8.79 1.29 -6.14
CA THR A 98 8.74 0.37 -7.28
C THR A 98 7.64 0.76 -8.28
N LEU A 99 6.47 1.15 -7.79
CA LEU A 99 5.35 1.58 -8.63
C LEU A 99 5.68 2.87 -9.38
N LEU A 100 6.21 3.88 -8.67
CA LEU A 100 6.54 5.18 -9.25
C LEU A 100 7.74 5.13 -10.21
N TYR A 101 8.69 4.22 -9.96
CA TYR A 101 9.89 4.07 -10.78
C TYR A 101 9.64 3.28 -12.07
N ASN A 102 8.87 2.20 -11.98
CA ASN A 102 8.73 1.26 -13.11
C ASN A 102 7.51 1.52 -14.00
N ASN A 103 6.61 2.44 -13.64
CA ASN A 103 5.38 2.64 -14.37
C ASN A 103 5.21 4.09 -14.82
N THR A 104 4.58 4.26 -15.97
CA THR A 104 4.03 5.55 -16.39
C THR A 104 2.65 5.69 -15.74
N ILE A 105 2.49 6.71 -14.90
CA ILE A 105 1.27 6.96 -14.15
C ILE A 105 0.55 8.16 -14.78
N ASP A 106 -0.75 8.05 -14.99
CA ASP A 106 -1.58 9.18 -15.39
C ASP A 106 -1.72 10.17 -14.22
N SER A 107 -1.10 11.35 -14.37
CA SER A 107 -1.07 12.36 -13.32
C SER A 107 -2.46 12.89 -12.94
N ALA A 108 -3.39 12.97 -13.89
CA ALA A 108 -4.74 13.46 -13.62
C ALA A 108 -5.58 12.42 -12.87
N LEU A 109 -5.43 11.15 -13.19
CA LEU A 109 -6.06 10.06 -12.46
C LEU A 109 -5.45 9.90 -11.07
N LEU A 110 -4.11 10.00 -10.96
CA LEU A 110 -3.42 9.93 -9.67
C LEU A 110 -3.85 11.07 -8.73
N GLU A 111 -3.96 12.29 -9.24
CA GLU A 111 -4.46 13.44 -8.46
C GLU A 111 -5.86 13.17 -7.92
N LYS A 112 -6.78 12.69 -8.76
CA LYS A 112 -8.14 12.34 -8.34
C LYS A 112 -8.14 11.22 -7.29
N ALA A 113 -7.34 10.17 -7.48
CA ALA A 113 -7.24 9.05 -6.55
C ALA A 113 -6.71 9.52 -5.19
N ILE A 114 -5.62 10.31 -5.17
CA ILE A 114 -5.04 10.85 -3.93
C ILE A 114 -6.06 11.71 -3.19
N HIS A 115 -6.70 12.67 -3.87
CA HIS A 115 -7.67 13.57 -3.23
C HIS A 115 -8.89 12.81 -2.70
N ALA A 116 -9.41 11.85 -3.46
CA ALA A 116 -10.53 11.04 -3.02
C ALA A 116 -10.18 10.20 -1.78
N THR A 117 -8.98 9.58 -1.76
CA THR A 117 -8.50 8.78 -0.63
C THR A 117 -8.26 9.64 0.61
N LEU A 118 -7.53 10.76 0.48
CA LEU A 118 -7.28 11.68 1.60
C LEU A 118 -8.58 12.20 2.21
N LYS A 119 -9.52 12.62 1.37
CA LYS A 119 -10.84 13.09 1.80
C LYS A 119 -11.65 11.99 2.50
N ASN A 120 -11.71 10.79 1.94
CA ASN A 120 -12.43 9.66 2.52
C ASN A 120 -11.86 9.26 3.89
N ARG A 121 -10.55 9.40 4.07
CA ARG A 121 -9.84 9.12 5.33
C ARG A 121 -9.90 10.30 6.33
N GLY A 122 -10.47 11.43 5.94
CA GLY A 122 -10.50 12.63 6.78
C GLY A 122 -9.11 13.19 7.09
N THR A 123 -8.15 12.96 6.17
CA THR A 123 -6.77 13.43 6.34
C THR A 123 -6.73 14.95 6.31
N VAL A 124 -6.12 15.55 7.34
CA VAL A 124 -5.95 17.01 7.44
C VAL A 124 -4.63 17.40 6.78
N TYR A 125 -4.66 18.48 5.98
CA TYR A 125 -3.45 19.02 5.39
C TYR A 125 -2.55 19.64 6.45
N GLU A 126 -1.27 19.30 6.41
CA GLU A 126 -0.22 19.89 7.24
C GLU A 126 0.88 20.45 6.33
N GLU A 127 1.12 21.77 6.41
CA GLU A 127 2.12 22.46 5.56
C GLU A 127 3.54 21.92 5.74
N ASN A 128 3.91 21.62 7.00
CA ASN A 128 5.24 21.10 7.36
C ASN A 128 5.18 19.61 7.76
N HIS A 129 4.46 18.80 6.98
CA HIS A 129 4.33 17.39 7.30
C HIS A 129 5.71 16.68 7.30
N PRO A 130 6.05 15.87 8.35
CA PRO A 130 7.38 15.27 8.52
C PRO A 130 7.90 14.48 7.33
N LEU A 131 7.03 13.77 6.59
CA LEU A 131 7.40 13.02 5.38
C LEU A 131 8.17 13.89 4.37
N PHE A 132 7.88 15.19 4.33
CA PHE A 132 8.49 16.14 3.38
C PHE A 132 9.63 16.95 4.00
N SER A 133 9.95 16.76 5.27
CA SER A 133 11.09 17.42 5.94
C SER A 133 12.43 16.76 5.56
N ASP A 134 13.51 17.54 5.51
CA ASP A 134 14.84 17.01 5.17
C ASP A 134 15.33 15.94 6.14
N GLY A 135 14.91 16.02 7.40
CA GLY A 135 15.28 15.06 8.44
C GLY A 135 14.61 13.69 8.31
N PHE A 136 13.55 13.54 7.53
CA PHE A 136 12.81 12.28 7.48
C PHE A 136 13.64 11.14 6.89
N SER A 137 14.30 11.36 5.75
CA SER A 137 15.12 10.35 5.07
C SER A 137 16.40 9.99 5.82
N THR A 138 16.95 10.93 6.60
CA THR A 138 18.18 10.76 7.39
C THR A 138 17.92 10.25 8.81
N ASN A 139 16.67 10.11 9.21
CA ASN A 139 16.31 9.59 10.52
C ASN A 139 16.85 8.17 10.73
N LEU A 140 17.69 8.01 11.74
CA LEU A 140 18.38 6.75 12.05
C LEU A 140 17.41 5.56 12.24
N ARG A 141 16.26 5.80 12.87
CA ARG A 141 15.24 4.75 13.05
C ARG A 141 14.75 4.21 11.72
N PHE A 142 14.41 5.08 10.76
CA PHE A 142 13.96 4.65 9.44
C PHE A 142 15.06 3.95 8.64
N GLN A 143 16.29 4.44 8.69
CA GLN A 143 17.41 3.79 8.01
C GLN A 143 17.68 2.38 8.56
N LEU A 144 17.58 2.18 9.87
CA LEU A 144 17.73 0.85 10.49
C LEU A 144 16.57 -0.09 10.10
N LEU A 145 15.32 0.40 10.13
CA LEU A 145 14.15 -0.38 9.70
C LEU A 145 14.26 -0.76 8.22
N TRP A 146 14.68 0.19 7.38
CA TRP A 146 14.87 -0.05 5.95
C TRP A 146 15.95 -1.10 5.68
N LYS A 147 17.11 -0.97 6.30
CA LYS A 147 18.20 -1.95 6.20
C LYS A 147 17.74 -3.36 6.59
N GLY A 148 16.98 -3.47 7.69
CA GLY A 148 16.40 -4.74 8.14
C GLY A 148 15.42 -5.32 7.12
N PHE A 149 14.54 -4.49 6.56
CA PHE A 149 13.58 -4.88 5.53
C PHE A 149 14.28 -5.33 4.26
N MET A 150 15.24 -4.55 3.72
CA MET A 150 15.99 -4.88 2.51
C MET A 150 16.77 -6.19 2.64
N LYS A 151 17.41 -6.42 3.80
CA LYS A 151 18.05 -7.70 4.12
C LYS A 151 17.06 -8.87 4.06
N LYS A 152 15.86 -8.68 4.61
CA LYS A 152 14.81 -9.72 4.63
C LYS A 152 14.34 -10.11 3.22
N ILE A 153 14.30 -9.18 2.28
CA ILE A 153 13.92 -9.45 0.88
C ILE A 153 15.11 -9.77 -0.03
N GLY A 154 16.32 -9.88 0.53
CA GLY A 154 17.53 -10.25 -0.22
C GLY A 154 18.03 -9.17 -1.18
N LYS A 155 17.77 -7.88 -0.88
CA LYS A 155 18.18 -6.74 -1.71
C LYS A 155 19.05 -5.76 -0.92
N THR A 156 19.87 -4.98 -1.64
CA THR A 156 20.71 -3.92 -1.09
C THR A 156 20.32 -2.53 -1.58
N GLU A 157 19.68 -2.44 -2.73
CA GLU A 157 19.24 -1.20 -3.38
C GLU A 157 17.73 -1.20 -3.62
N PRO A 158 17.08 -0.02 -3.60
CA PRO A 158 17.63 1.32 -3.30
C PRO A 158 17.86 1.57 -1.80
N ASP A 159 18.67 2.57 -1.45
CA ASP A 159 18.74 3.11 -0.10
C ASP A 159 17.47 3.92 0.27
N PHE A 160 17.27 4.20 1.56
CA PHE A 160 16.06 4.87 2.02
C PHE A 160 15.97 6.33 1.56
N GLU A 161 17.09 7.02 1.42
CA GLU A 161 17.13 8.41 0.94
C GLU A 161 16.67 8.51 -0.51
N THR A 162 17.13 7.59 -1.35
CA THR A 162 16.68 7.48 -2.76
C THR A 162 15.18 7.22 -2.86
N VAL A 163 14.64 6.34 -2.00
CA VAL A 163 13.21 6.05 -1.95
C VAL A 163 12.40 7.30 -1.58
N ILE A 164 12.78 7.97 -0.50
CA ILE A 164 12.07 9.17 -0.03
C ILE A 164 12.18 10.31 -1.02
N ARG A 165 13.35 10.50 -1.64
CA ARG A 165 13.52 11.53 -2.68
C ARG A 165 12.53 11.33 -3.83
N LEU A 166 12.42 10.10 -4.37
CA LEU A 166 11.47 9.82 -5.46
C LEU A 166 10.02 10.04 -5.03
N ILE A 167 9.65 9.55 -3.83
CA ILE A 167 8.29 9.72 -3.29
C ILE A 167 7.95 11.21 -3.16
N ARG A 168 8.84 12.02 -2.62
CA ARG A 168 8.66 13.46 -2.50
C ARG A 168 8.52 14.13 -3.87
N GLU A 169 9.47 13.88 -4.77
CA GLU A 169 9.47 14.47 -6.11
C GLU A 169 8.15 14.20 -6.85
N ARG A 170 7.62 12.98 -6.73
CA ARG A 170 6.45 12.55 -7.48
C ARG A 170 5.11 12.86 -6.78
N LEU A 171 5.05 12.89 -5.43
CA LEU A 171 3.79 12.97 -4.68
C LEU A 171 3.60 14.28 -3.92
N PHE A 172 4.67 15.03 -3.60
CA PHE A 172 4.54 16.33 -2.94
C PHE A 172 3.67 17.33 -3.69
N PRO A 173 3.72 17.45 -5.03
CA PRO A 173 2.85 18.38 -5.77
C PRO A 173 1.36 18.11 -5.55
N PHE A 174 0.95 16.85 -5.38
CA PHE A 174 -0.45 16.49 -5.09
C PHE A 174 -0.82 16.79 -3.65
N TRP A 175 0.11 16.65 -2.71
CA TRP A 175 -0.09 17.05 -1.32
C TRP A 175 -0.32 18.56 -1.21
N GLU A 176 0.49 19.37 -1.88
CA GLU A 176 0.31 20.81 -1.89
C GLU A 176 -1.03 21.27 -2.49
N LYS A 177 -1.47 20.64 -3.56
CA LYS A 177 -2.78 20.91 -4.15
C LYS A 177 -3.95 20.56 -3.22
N TYR A 178 -3.78 19.59 -2.32
CA TYR A 178 -4.79 19.23 -1.34
C TYR A 178 -5.02 20.31 -0.27
N ARG A 179 -4.10 21.27 -0.12
CA ARG A 179 -4.20 22.41 0.82
C ARG A 179 -5.47 23.23 0.69
N GLY A 180 -6.05 23.29 -0.46
CA GLY A 180 -7.22 24.14 -0.77
C GLY A 180 -8.57 23.42 -0.76
N GLN A 181 -8.67 22.21 -0.23
CA GLN A 181 -9.87 21.38 -0.30
C GLN A 181 -10.57 21.14 1.04
#